data_03241918793afa07a46eacc11e8d3496
#
_entry.id   03241918793afa07a46eacc11e8d3496
#
_cell.length_a   1.000
_cell.length_b   1.000
_cell.length_c   1.000
_cell.angle_alpha   90.00
_cell.angle_beta   90.00
_cell.angle_gamma   90.00
#
_symmetry.space_group_name_H-M   'P 1'
#
loop_
_entity.id
_entity.type
_entity.pdbx_description
1 polymer ?
#
loop_
_entity_poly.entity_id
_entity_poly.type
_entity_poly.pdbx_seq_one_letter_code
_entity_poly.pdbx_strand_id
1 'polypeptide(L)'
;SIDNMVDEVIIKDNQKYPINFIQVSKMDKSTKEFLEKLNKKDLEDLYFALSKNNLLHASPKRKASYNQALSVDEIKQIVKVLDEAKEVYWDNANNSLLYFFKDKKDASRINKIVITPDYKLKKFGKTNAIVTLGKVEAINKDNKTYIKIR
;
A
#
# COMPACT_ATOMS: atom_id res chain seq x y z
N SER A 1 -11.19 -10.71 -4.69
CA SER A 1 -9.78 -10.51 -5.05
C SER A 1 -9.51 -9.06 -5.45
N ILE A 2 -8.26 -8.69 -5.42
CA ILE A 2 -7.87 -7.34 -5.85
C ILE A 2 -8.22 -7.09 -7.32
N ASP A 3 -8.07 -8.10 -8.18
CA ASP A 3 -8.39 -7.98 -9.60
C ASP A 3 -9.87 -7.64 -9.81
N ASN A 4 -10.76 -8.30 -9.09
CA ASN A 4 -12.19 -8.01 -9.16
C ASN A 4 -12.51 -6.61 -8.68
N MET A 5 -11.92 -6.20 -7.57
CA MET A 5 -12.15 -4.86 -7.03
C MET A 5 -11.66 -3.78 -8.02
N VAL A 6 -10.48 -3.96 -8.60
CA VAL A 6 -9.93 -3.03 -9.60
C VAL A 6 -10.81 -2.98 -10.85
N ASP A 7 -11.23 -4.13 -11.36
CA ASP A 7 -12.09 -4.20 -12.54
C ASP A 7 -13.43 -3.50 -12.30
N GLU A 8 -14.06 -3.75 -11.16
CA GLU A 8 -15.35 -3.15 -10.85
C GLU A 8 -15.25 -1.67 -10.52
N VAL A 9 -14.32 -1.30 -9.65
CA VAL A 9 -14.25 0.06 -9.10
C VAL A 9 -13.57 1.03 -10.06
N ILE A 10 -12.47 0.62 -10.71
CA ILE A 10 -11.69 1.50 -11.56
C ILE A 10 -12.11 1.39 -13.03
N ILE A 11 -12.14 0.19 -13.58
CA ILE A 11 -12.39 -0.01 -15.02
C ILE A 11 -13.85 0.22 -15.35
N LYS A 12 -14.77 -0.42 -14.62
CA LYS A 12 -16.22 -0.32 -14.85
C LYS A 12 -16.88 0.86 -14.15
N ASP A 13 -16.13 1.57 -13.29
CA ASP A 13 -16.64 2.68 -12.48
C ASP A 13 -17.90 2.32 -11.69
N ASN A 14 -17.96 1.10 -11.16
CA ASN A 14 -19.09 0.61 -10.39
C ASN A 14 -19.06 1.17 -8.96
N GLN A 15 -19.72 2.31 -8.77
CA GLN A 15 -19.78 2.98 -7.48
C GLN A 15 -20.60 2.23 -6.43
N LYS A 16 -21.41 1.26 -6.87
CA LYS A 16 -22.25 0.44 -5.99
C LYS A 16 -21.59 -0.89 -5.62
N TYR A 17 -20.30 -1.06 -5.96
CA TYR A 17 -19.56 -2.26 -5.59
C TYR A 17 -19.70 -2.50 -4.07
N PRO A 18 -20.23 -3.65 -3.64
CA PRO A 18 -20.65 -3.81 -2.24
C PRO A 18 -19.50 -4.02 -1.26
N ILE A 19 -18.34 -4.41 -1.74
CA ILE A 19 -17.19 -4.71 -0.87
C ILE A 19 -16.43 -3.41 -0.61
N ASN A 20 -16.33 -3.02 0.66
CA ASN A 20 -15.70 -1.76 1.05
C ASN A 20 -14.19 -1.86 1.25
N PHE A 21 -13.68 -3.04 1.56
CA PHE A 21 -12.25 -3.30 1.70
C PHE A 21 -11.97 -4.79 1.50
N ILE A 22 -10.72 -5.10 1.16
CA ILE A 22 -10.24 -6.49 1.03
C ILE A 22 -8.91 -6.62 1.75
N GLN A 23 -8.67 -7.80 2.31
CA GLN A 23 -7.35 -8.17 2.81
C GLN A 23 -6.52 -8.67 1.62
N VAL A 24 -5.38 -8.04 1.37
CA VAL A 24 -4.59 -8.31 0.17
C VAL A 24 -3.33 -9.11 0.44
N SER A 25 -2.80 -9.04 1.67
CA SER A 25 -1.57 -9.73 2.03
C SER A 25 -1.44 -9.76 3.54
N LYS A 26 -0.42 -10.46 4.03
CA LYS A 26 -0.13 -10.58 5.46
C LYS A 26 1.29 -10.11 5.74
N MET A 27 1.44 -9.38 6.83
CA MET A 27 2.74 -8.91 7.31
C MET A 27 3.65 -10.09 7.64
N ASP A 28 4.90 -10.00 7.23
CA ASP A 28 5.89 -11.00 7.55
C ASP A 28 6.38 -10.88 9.01
N LYS A 29 7.07 -11.92 9.48
CA LYS A 29 7.53 -12.02 10.86
C LYS A 29 8.48 -10.88 11.26
N SER A 30 9.44 -10.52 10.40
CA SER A 30 10.41 -9.48 10.74
C SER A 30 9.76 -8.11 10.86
N THR A 31 8.77 -7.81 10.02
CA THR A 31 8.01 -6.56 10.08
C THR A 31 7.14 -6.52 11.34
N LYS A 32 6.47 -7.61 11.64
CA LYS A 32 5.68 -7.75 12.88
C LYS A 32 6.55 -7.48 14.11
N GLU A 33 7.70 -8.15 14.21
CA GLU A 33 8.62 -7.99 15.35
C GLU A 33 9.12 -6.56 15.48
N PHE A 34 9.46 -5.93 14.36
CA PHE A 34 9.89 -4.53 14.35
C PHE A 34 8.82 -3.60 14.92
N LEU A 35 7.58 -3.74 14.45
CA LEU A 35 6.48 -2.87 14.88
C LEU A 35 6.08 -3.11 16.33
N GLU A 36 6.05 -4.35 16.76
CA GLU A 36 5.71 -4.68 18.15
C GLU A 36 6.76 -4.15 19.12
N LYS A 37 8.03 -4.25 18.75
CA LYS A 37 9.12 -3.69 19.55
C LYS A 37 9.07 -2.15 19.58
N LEU A 38 8.81 -1.52 18.42
CA LEU A 38 8.74 -0.08 18.31
C LEU A 38 7.60 0.49 19.16
N ASN A 39 6.43 -0.11 19.10
CA ASN A 39 5.23 0.37 19.77
C ASN A 39 5.03 -0.24 21.18
N LYS A 40 5.87 -1.20 21.57
CA LYS A 40 5.83 -1.87 22.88
C LYS A 40 4.47 -2.52 23.16
N LYS A 41 3.83 -3.07 22.12
CA LYS A 41 2.57 -3.80 22.22
C LYS A 41 2.44 -4.77 21.07
N ASP A 42 1.61 -5.81 21.27
CA ASP A 42 1.26 -6.75 20.22
C ASP A 42 0.33 -6.11 19.19
N LEU A 43 0.49 -6.49 17.93
CA LEU A 43 -0.43 -6.07 16.86
C LEU A 43 -1.72 -6.90 16.93
N GLU A 44 -2.86 -6.21 16.80
CA GLU A 44 -4.16 -6.87 16.79
C GLU A 44 -4.41 -7.65 15.49
N ASP A 45 -3.91 -7.12 14.36
CA ASP A 45 -4.10 -7.71 13.06
C ASP A 45 -2.79 -7.64 12.27
N LEU A 46 -2.48 -8.71 11.53
CA LEU A 46 -1.28 -8.81 10.70
C LEU A 46 -1.59 -8.63 9.21
N TYR A 47 -2.85 -8.55 8.82
CA TYR A 47 -3.21 -8.41 7.41
C TYR A 47 -3.11 -6.97 6.94
N PHE A 48 -2.76 -6.83 5.66
CA PHE A 48 -2.83 -5.55 4.96
C PHE A 48 -4.18 -5.47 4.25
N ALA A 49 -4.85 -4.33 4.39
CA ALA A 49 -6.17 -4.13 3.81
C ALA A 49 -6.18 -2.95 2.85
N LEU A 50 -6.87 -3.12 1.73
CA LEU A 50 -7.11 -2.06 0.75
C LEU A 50 -8.59 -1.71 0.74
N SER A 51 -8.93 -0.45 1.04
CA SER A 51 -10.30 0.01 0.97
C SER A 51 -10.66 0.47 -0.43
N LYS A 52 -11.96 0.39 -0.75
CA LYS A 52 -12.49 0.93 -2.00
C LYS A 52 -12.16 2.41 -2.15
N ASN A 53 -12.29 3.20 -1.09
CA ASN A 53 -12.00 4.63 -1.13
C ASN A 53 -10.53 4.91 -1.44
N ASN A 54 -9.61 4.20 -0.80
CA ASN A 54 -8.18 4.39 -1.07
C ASN A 54 -7.81 3.94 -2.48
N LEU A 55 -8.45 2.89 -2.99
CA LEU A 55 -8.27 2.48 -4.38
C LEU A 55 -8.76 3.55 -5.36
N LEU A 56 -9.92 4.15 -5.09
CA LEU A 56 -10.44 5.25 -5.91
C LEU A 56 -9.50 6.46 -5.93
N HIS A 57 -8.96 6.84 -4.76
CA HIS A 57 -8.00 7.94 -4.68
C HIS A 57 -6.71 7.67 -5.45
N ALA A 58 -6.32 6.42 -5.54
CA ALA A 58 -5.11 6.00 -6.25
C ALA A 58 -5.33 5.83 -7.76
N SER A 59 -6.57 5.90 -8.23
CA SER A 59 -6.90 5.58 -9.62
C SER A 59 -6.18 6.51 -10.61
N PRO A 60 -5.82 6.01 -11.80
CA PRO A 60 -5.17 6.82 -12.83
C PRO A 60 -5.96 8.06 -13.22
N LYS A 61 -7.29 7.95 -13.22
CA LYS A 61 -8.18 9.06 -13.55
C LYS A 61 -7.99 10.25 -12.60
N ARG A 62 -7.79 10.00 -11.31
CA ARG A 62 -7.65 11.07 -10.30
C ARG A 62 -6.24 11.65 -10.23
N LYS A 63 -5.21 10.86 -10.53
CA LYS A 63 -3.82 11.27 -10.43
C LYS A 63 -3.15 11.54 -11.77
N ALA A 64 -3.86 11.38 -12.87
CA ALA A 64 -3.29 11.45 -14.22
C ALA A 64 -2.61 12.79 -14.52
N SER A 65 -3.16 13.90 -14.04
CA SER A 65 -2.62 15.24 -14.27
C SER A 65 -1.21 15.45 -13.68
N TYR A 66 -0.82 14.61 -12.71
CA TYR A 66 0.47 14.72 -12.04
C TYR A 66 1.44 13.61 -12.41
N ASN A 67 1.04 12.70 -13.30
CA ASN A 67 1.82 11.50 -13.65
C ASN A 67 2.29 10.72 -12.42
N GLN A 68 1.45 10.65 -11.42
CA GLN A 68 1.76 10.03 -10.12
C GLN A 68 0.97 8.75 -9.84
N ALA A 69 0.08 8.36 -10.76
CA ALA A 69 -0.76 7.19 -10.56
C ALA A 69 -0.07 5.91 -11.02
N LEU A 70 -0.27 4.83 -10.24
CA LEU A 70 0.00 3.50 -10.74
C LEU A 70 -0.97 3.19 -11.87
N SER A 71 -0.50 2.44 -12.87
CA SER A 71 -1.39 1.88 -13.88
C SER A 71 -2.27 0.79 -13.25
N VAL A 72 -3.33 0.42 -13.95
CA VAL A 72 -4.20 -0.68 -13.52
C VAL A 72 -3.40 -1.97 -13.31
N ASP A 73 -2.50 -2.28 -14.26
CA ASP A 73 -1.66 -3.48 -14.16
C ASP A 73 -0.74 -3.42 -12.95
N GLU A 74 -0.18 -2.26 -12.63
CA GLU A 74 0.66 -2.09 -11.46
C GLU A 74 -0.13 -2.24 -10.16
N ILE A 75 -1.35 -1.72 -10.11
CA ILE A 75 -2.23 -1.93 -8.95
C ILE A 75 -2.53 -3.42 -8.74
N LYS A 76 -2.75 -4.16 -9.82
CA LYS A 76 -2.99 -5.61 -9.75
C LYS A 76 -1.78 -6.41 -9.26
N GLN A 77 -0.58 -5.84 -9.32
CA GLN A 77 0.64 -6.49 -8.83
C GLN A 77 0.87 -6.33 -7.33
N ILE A 78 0.06 -5.52 -6.64
CA ILE A 78 0.30 -5.17 -5.23
C ILE A 78 0.40 -6.41 -4.34
N VAL A 79 -0.48 -7.38 -4.51
CA VAL A 79 -0.47 -8.61 -3.70
C VAL A 79 0.88 -9.32 -3.82
N LYS A 80 1.35 -9.51 -5.05
CA LYS A 80 2.64 -10.16 -5.31
C LYS A 80 3.79 -9.35 -4.72
N VAL A 81 3.77 -8.03 -4.87
CA VAL A 81 4.80 -7.15 -4.32
C VAL A 81 4.87 -7.27 -2.80
N LEU A 82 3.74 -7.24 -2.13
CA LEU A 82 3.69 -7.36 -0.67
C LEU A 82 4.12 -8.73 -0.18
N ASP A 83 3.71 -9.80 -0.89
CA ASP A 83 4.04 -11.18 -0.51
C ASP A 83 5.52 -11.53 -0.75
N GLU A 84 6.11 -10.97 -1.80
CA GLU A 84 7.47 -11.33 -2.25
C GLU A 84 8.53 -10.28 -1.90
N ALA A 85 8.17 -9.20 -1.22
CA ALA A 85 9.09 -8.10 -0.95
C ALA A 85 10.33 -8.56 -0.17
N LYS A 86 11.50 -8.24 -0.71
CA LYS A 86 12.79 -8.51 -0.06
C LYS A 86 13.24 -7.37 0.82
N GLU A 87 12.73 -6.16 0.57
CA GLU A 87 13.05 -4.96 1.33
C GLU A 87 11.78 -4.31 1.83
N VAL A 88 11.76 -3.96 3.11
CA VAL A 88 10.66 -3.26 3.76
C VAL A 88 11.24 -2.09 4.55
N TYR A 89 10.63 -0.93 4.42
CA TYR A 89 11.08 0.29 5.10
C TYR A 89 10.04 0.80 6.07
N TRP A 90 10.50 1.49 7.10
CA TRP A 90 9.68 2.23 8.04
C TRP A 90 9.93 3.72 7.85
N ASP A 91 8.87 4.46 7.57
CA ASP A 91 8.92 5.92 7.54
C ASP A 91 8.68 6.44 8.95
N ASN A 92 9.75 6.79 9.64
CA ASN A 92 9.69 7.23 11.04
C ASN A 92 9.02 8.61 11.19
N ALA A 93 9.01 9.41 10.13
CA ALA A 93 8.37 10.73 10.15
C ALA A 93 6.84 10.62 10.04
N ASN A 94 6.33 9.63 9.33
CA ASN A 94 4.90 9.46 9.05
C ASN A 94 4.30 8.19 9.64
N ASN A 95 5.07 7.43 10.43
CA ASN A 95 4.62 6.19 11.08
C ASN A 95 3.97 5.21 10.09
N SER A 96 4.67 4.94 9.02
CA SER A 96 4.15 4.10 7.93
C SER A 96 5.17 3.08 7.45
N LEU A 97 4.67 1.91 7.04
CA LEU A 97 5.44 0.93 6.30
C LEU A 97 5.50 1.34 4.84
N LEU A 98 6.64 1.16 4.21
CA LEU A 98 6.85 1.47 2.81
C LEU A 98 7.32 0.24 2.05
N TYR A 99 6.65 -0.02 0.95
CA TYR A 99 7.04 -1.03 -0.04
C TYR A 99 7.26 -0.33 -1.37
N PHE A 100 8.34 -0.66 -2.03
CA PHE A 100 8.66 -0.08 -3.34
C PHE A 100 8.73 -1.18 -4.39
N PHE A 101 8.29 -0.86 -5.59
CA PHE A 101 8.52 -1.75 -6.73
C PHE A 101 8.76 -0.94 -7.99
N LYS A 102 9.49 -1.55 -8.90
CA LYS A 102 10.02 -0.89 -10.07
C LYS A 102 8.92 -0.42 -11.02
N ASP A 103 9.05 0.80 -11.53
CA ASP A 103 8.31 1.25 -12.70
C ASP A 103 9.07 0.79 -13.95
N LYS A 104 8.50 -0.17 -14.66
CA LYS A 104 9.16 -0.77 -15.83
C LYS A 104 9.24 0.15 -17.03
N LYS A 105 8.43 1.21 -17.05
CA LYS A 105 8.37 2.15 -18.18
C LYS A 105 9.19 3.41 -17.97
N ASP A 106 9.46 3.77 -16.72
CA ASP A 106 10.18 4.99 -16.38
C ASP A 106 11.12 4.74 -15.20
N ALA A 107 12.40 4.60 -15.52
CA ALA A 107 13.44 4.31 -14.52
C ALA A 107 13.71 5.49 -13.58
N SER A 108 13.27 6.71 -13.92
CA SER A 108 13.39 7.86 -13.03
C SER A 108 12.38 7.86 -11.88
N ARG A 109 11.37 6.98 -11.96
CA ARG A 109 10.28 6.87 -11.00
C ARG A 109 10.30 5.49 -10.35
N ILE A 110 9.64 5.40 -9.19
CA ILE A 110 9.42 4.14 -8.49
C ILE A 110 8.00 4.10 -7.95
N ASN A 111 7.39 2.93 -7.97
CA ASN A 111 6.07 2.74 -7.38
C ASN A 111 6.20 2.58 -5.88
N LYS A 112 5.32 3.23 -5.13
CA LYS A 112 5.36 3.29 -3.67
C LYS A 112 4.02 2.90 -3.07
N ILE A 113 4.05 1.96 -2.14
CA ILE A 113 2.90 1.54 -1.35
C ILE A 113 3.14 2.03 0.08
N VAL A 114 2.22 2.83 0.61
CA VAL A 114 2.28 3.34 1.98
C VAL A 114 1.21 2.66 2.81
N ILE A 115 1.62 2.03 3.92
CA ILE A 115 0.72 1.29 4.81
C ILE A 115 0.82 1.89 6.21
N THR A 116 -0.31 2.32 6.76
CA THR A 116 -0.40 2.76 8.15
C THR A 116 -0.81 1.56 9.01
N PRO A 117 0.08 1.06 9.88
CA PRO A 117 -0.26 -0.07 10.73
C PRO A 117 -1.22 0.35 11.84
N ASP A 118 -2.00 -0.62 12.32
CA ASP A 118 -2.92 -0.44 13.45
C ASP A 118 -3.91 0.73 13.23
N TYR A 119 -4.37 0.88 11.99
CA TYR A 119 -5.26 1.95 11.57
C TYR A 119 -6.73 1.53 11.76
N LYS A 120 -7.52 2.43 12.34
CA LYS A 120 -8.95 2.15 12.57
C LYS A 120 -9.78 2.48 11.33
N LEU A 121 -10.28 1.44 10.66
CA LEU A 121 -11.24 1.58 9.56
C LEU A 121 -12.66 1.58 10.12
N LYS A 122 -13.50 2.49 9.61
CA LYS A 122 -14.92 2.54 9.97
C LYS A 122 -15.59 1.20 9.69
N LYS A 123 -16.38 0.71 10.64
CA LYS A 123 -17.17 -0.53 10.53
C LYS A 123 -16.36 -1.82 10.41
N PHE A 124 -15.05 -1.76 10.55
CA PHE A 124 -14.21 -2.96 10.47
C PHE A 124 -13.38 -3.17 11.74
N GLY A 125 -12.76 -2.11 12.26
CA GLY A 125 -11.83 -2.18 13.37
C GLY A 125 -10.42 -1.81 12.96
N LYS A 126 -9.44 -2.21 13.78
CA LYS A 126 -8.03 -1.91 13.50
C LYS A 126 -7.43 -2.91 12.53
N THR A 127 -6.75 -2.41 11.53
CA THR A 127 -6.01 -3.20 10.54
C THR A 127 -4.82 -2.38 10.04
N ASN A 128 -4.02 -2.98 9.16
CA ASN A 128 -2.89 -2.28 8.56
C ASN A 128 -3.33 -1.80 7.18
N ALA A 129 -3.69 -0.53 7.09
CA ALA A 129 -4.35 0.02 5.92
C ALA A 129 -3.38 0.53 4.88
N ILE A 130 -3.55 0.09 3.62
CA ILE A 130 -2.89 0.70 2.48
C ILE A 130 -3.54 2.06 2.26
N VAL A 131 -2.82 3.13 2.58
CA VAL A 131 -3.38 4.49 2.54
C VAL A 131 -2.98 5.27 1.30
N THR A 132 -1.84 4.93 0.69
CA THR A 132 -1.36 5.62 -0.51
C THR A 132 -0.73 4.64 -1.47
N LEU A 133 -1.09 4.78 -2.73
CA LEU A 133 -0.46 4.11 -3.87
C LEU A 133 -0.08 5.19 -4.87
N GLY A 134 1.18 5.28 -5.25
CA GLY A 134 1.58 6.30 -6.19
C GLY A 134 3.00 6.14 -6.70
N LYS A 135 3.36 6.99 -7.63
CA LYS A 135 4.72 7.05 -8.18
C LYS A 135 5.44 8.25 -7.58
N VAL A 136 6.71 8.02 -7.23
CA VAL A 136 7.60 9.06 -6.74
C VAL A 136 8.92 8.99 -7.53
N GLU A 137 9.76 10.01 -7.40
CA GLU A 137 11.11 9.94 -7.96
C GLU A 137 11.86 8.77 -7.36
N ALA A 138 12.65 8.07 -8.16
CA ALA A 138 13.36 6.87 -7.72
C ALA A 138 14.26 7.15 -6.51
N ILE A 139 14.84 8.34 -6.42
CA ILE A 139 15.70 8.74 -5.29
C ILE A 139 14.94 8.85 -3.97
N ASN A 140 13.62 8.94 -3.99
CA ASN A 140 12.81 9.00 -2.77
C ASN A 140 13.05 7.81 -1.83
N LYS A 141 13.39 6.65 -2.39
CA LYS A 141 13.72 5.45 -1.63
C LYS A 141 14.91 5.65 -0.68
N ASP A 142 15.82 6.57 -1.01
CA ASP A 142 17.04 6.85 -0.24
C ASP A 142 16.84 7.91 0.84
N ASN A 143 15.60 8.28 1.15
CA ASN A 143 15.30 9.28 2.16
C ASN A 143 15.84 8.85 3.52
N LYS A 144 16.55 9.76 4.19
CA LYS A 144 17.23 9.50 5.46
C LYS A 144 16.30 9.20 6.63
N THR A 145 15.02 9.60 6.53
CA THR A 145 14.02 9.29 7.56
C THR A 145 13.47 7.86 7.46
N TYR A 146 13.83 7.14 6.41
CA TYR A 146 13.40 5.75 6.22
C TYR A 146 14.36 4.80 6.91
N ILE A 147 13.81 3.90 7.71
CA ILE A 147 14.57 2.86 8.41
C ILE A 147 14.32 1.55 7.67
N LYS A 148 15.38 0.88 7.29
CA LYS A 148 15.27 -0.42 6.61
C LYS A 148 14.99 -1.49 7.64
N ILE A 149 13.82 -2.14 7.54
CA ILE A 149 13.43 -3.25 8.41
C ILE A 149 14.15 -4.53 7.98
N ARG A 150 14.24 -4.73 6.66
CA ARG A 150 14.97 -5.84 6.05
C ARG A 150 15.31 -5.58 4.59
#